data_d54f4f71911fff867f1ea252a4ece55c
#
_entry.id   d54f4f71911fff867f1ea252a4ece55c
#
_cell.length_a   1.000
_cell.length_b   1.000
_cell.length_c   1.000
_cell.angle_alpha   90.00
_cell.angle_beta   90.00
_cell.angle_gamma   90.00
#
_symmetry.space_group_name_H-M   'P 1'
#
loop_
_entity.id
_entity.type
_entity.pdbx_description
1 polymer ?
#
loop_
_entity_poly.entity_id
_entity_poly.type
_entity_poly.pdbx_seq_one_letter_code
_entity_poly.pdbx_strand_id
1 'polypeptide(L)'
;MSNNWLERTSLLLGEDKLQLLQRANVLVVGLGGVGAYAAEMIARAGVGRMTIADADVVSESNINRQLIALHSTIGREKSELMAERLRDINPDIELTVVNRFIKDDETDALLDSDKFDYVVDAIDTLSPKLALIKGALDRNIPLVSSMGAGAKTDPTKMDICDIAKTHHCPLAHMLRKRLHKIGIRTGFHAVFSPEPVREGSMILCNEQNKKSNTGTISYIPALFGIGCASVVIRGLIGEM
;
A
#
# COMPACT_ATOMS: atom_id res chain seq x y z
N MET A 1 -5.06 27.00 -12.61
CA MET A 1 -5.90 26.36 -13.66
C MET A 1 -7.03 25.66 -12.94
N SER A 2 -8.27 25.70 -13.43
CA SER A 2 -9.36 24.96 -12.80
C SER A 2 -9.04 23.47 -12.93
N ASN A 3 -8.89 22.75 -11.80
CA ASN A 3 -8.65 21.29 -11.79
C ASN A 3 -9.94 20.56 -12.22
N ASN A 4 -10.33 20.73 -13.47
CA ASN A 4 -11.59 20.18 -14.02
C ASN A 4 -11.66 18.64 -13.88
N TRP A 5 -10.51 17.95 -13.80
CA TRP A 5 -10.46 16.49 -13.61
C TRP A 5 -10.89 16.05 -12.20
N LEU A 6 -10.87 16.94 -11.19
CA LEU A 6 -11.34 16.69 -9.83
C LEU A 6 -12.80 17.15 -9.59
N GLU A 7 -13.50 17.65 -10.61
CA GLU A 7 -14.88 18.15 -10.48
C GLU A 7 -15.80 17.14 -9.80
N ARG A 8 -15.75 15.87 -10.19
CA ARG A 8 -16.58 14.82 -9.58
C ARG A 8 -16.19 14.51 -8.14
N THR A 9 -14.92 14.63 -7.80
CA THR A 9 -14.43 14.47 -6.41
C THR A 9 -14.94 15.66 -5.57
N SER A 10 -14.83 16.88 -6.07
CA SER A 10 -15.33 18.09 -5.41
C SER A 10 -16.84 18.04 -5.20
N LEU A 11 -17.61 17.61 -6.21
CA LEU A 11 -19.07 17.43 -6.08
C LEU A 11 -19.47 16.43 -5.00
N LEU A 12 -18.70 15.36 -4.84
CA LEU A 12 -18.98 14.33 -3.83
C LEU A 12 -18.56 14.73 -2.42
N LEU A 13 -17.36 15.30 -2.27
CA LEU A 13 -16.74 15.55 -0.97
C LEU A 13 -16.94 16.98 -0.47
N GLY A 14 -17.19 17.92 -1.36
CA GLY A 14 -17.11 19.36 -1.13
C GLY A 14 -15.70 19.91 -1.27
N GLU A 15 -15.60 21.21 -1.53
CA GLU A 15 -14.34 21.89 -1.81
C GLU A 15 -13.37 21.85 -0.61
N ASP A 16 -13.90 22.01 0.62
CA ASP A 16 -13.08 22.01 1.85
C ASP A 16 -12.34 20.68 2.01
N LYS A 17 -12.99 19.53 1.80
CA LYS A 17 -12.38 18.21 1.90
C LYS A 17 -11.42 17.93 0.75
N LEU A 18 -11.72 18.42 -0.46
CA LEU A 18 -10.79 18.35 -1.57
C LEU A 18 -9.49 19.11 -1.26
N GLN A 19 -9.58 20.29 -0.67
CA GLN A 19 -8.40 21.05 -0.24
C GLN A 19 -7.57 20.33 0.84
N LEU A 20 -8.21 19.56 1.73
CA LEU A 20 -7.46 18.71 2.69
C LEU A 20 -6.64 17.66 1.95
N LEU A 21 -7.22 16.99 0.95
CA LEU A 21 -6.49 16.01 0.12
C LEU A 21 -5.34 16.67 -0.64
N GLN A 22 -5.56 17.83 -1.25
CA GLN A 22 -4.54 18.56 -2.02
C GLN A 22 -3.34 19.02 -1.18
N ARG A 23 -3.51 19.21 0.13
CA ARG A 23 -2.44 19.58 1.06
C ARG A 23 -1.75 18.37 1.70
N ALA A 24 -2.38 17.20 1.64
CA ALA A 24 -1.90 16.00 2.30
C ALA A 24 -0.65 15.42 1.64
N ASN A 25 0.20 14.80 2.47
CA ASN A 25 1.40 14.10 2.08
C ASN A 25 1.32 12.62 2.49
N VAL A 26 1.37 11.72 1.54
CA VAL A 26 1.20 10.28 1.75
C VAL A 26 2.44 9.50 1.38
N LEU A 27 2.92 8.64 2.29
CA LEU A 27 3.99 7.67 2.00
C LEU A 27 3.37 6.32 1.58
N VAL A 28 3.78 5.79 0.43
CA VAL A 28 3.41 4.45 -0.03
C VAL A 28 4.65 3.59 -0.18
N VAL A 29 4.75 2.51 0.59
CA VAL A 29 5.90 1.59 0.56
C VAL A 29 5.48 0.23 0.00
N GLY A 30 6.15 -0.16 -1.11
CA GLY A 30 5.83 -1.32 -1.93
C GLY A 30 4.88 -0.96 -3.08
N LEU A 31 5.31 -1.16 -4.33
CA LEU A 31 4.55 -0.84 -5.56
C LEU A 31 4.21 -2.09 -6.36
N GLY A 32 3.96 -3.19 -5.67
CA GLY A 32 3.49 -4.43 -6.24
C GLY A 32 1.99 -4.38 -6.58
N GLY A 33 1.33 -5.56 -6.52
CA GLY A 33 -0.09 -5.71 -6.85
C GLY A 33 -1.06 -4.95 -5.96
N VAL A 34 -0.63 -4.50 -4.77
CA VAL A 34 -1.45 -3.72 -3.84
C VAL A 34 -1.08 -2.24 -3.90
N GLY A 35 0.20 -1.92 -3.64
CA GLY A 35 0.60 -0.53 -3.43
C GLY A 35 0.51 0.33 -4.69
N ALA A 36 0.73 -0.21 -5.88
CA ALA A 36 0.56 0.54 -7.13
C ALA A 36 -0.91 0.99 -7.32
N TYR A 37 -1.88 0.12 -7.03
CA TYR A 37 -3.29 0.50 -7.06
C TYR A 37 -3.65 1.50 -5.95
N ALA A 38 -3.07 1.33 -4.75
CA ALA A 38 -3.28 2.30 -3.67
C ALA A 38 -2.76 3.69 -4.05
N ALA A 39 -1.52 3.79 -4.54
CA ALA A 39 -0.92 5.05 -4.97
C ALA A 39 -1.73 5.72 -6.10
N GLU A 40 -2.18 4.95 -7.09
CA GLU A 40 -3.02 5.48 -8.17
C GLU A 40 -4.34 6.05 -7.65
N MET A 41 -5.07 5.32 -6.80
CA MET A 41 -6.35 5.78 -6.28
C MET A 41 -6.21 7.01 -5.39
N ILE A 42 -5.13 7.09 -4.60
CA ILE A 42 -4.82 8.26 -3.77
C ILE A 42 -4.51 9.48 -4.64
N ALA A 43 -3.69 9.32 -5.69
CA ALA A 43 -3.39 10.40 -6.63
C ALA A 43 -4.65 10.88 -7.38
N ARG A 44 -5.52 9.93 -7.83
CA ARG A 44 -6.80 10.24 -8.49
C ARG A 44 -7.80 10.95 -7.58
N ALA A 45 -7.69 10.81 -6.27
CA ALA A 45 -8.48 11.57 -5.32
C ALA A 45 -7.99 13.02 -5.12
N GLY A 46 -6.84 13.38 -5.69
CA GLY A 46 -6.30 14.73 -5.64
C GLY A 46 -5.29 14.98 -4.51
N VAL A 47 -4.71 13.92 -3.92
CA VAL A 47 -3.63 14.11 -2.94
C VAL A 47 -2.46 14.84 -3.60
N GLY A 48 -1.99 15.92 -2.97
CA GLY A 48 -1.03 16.84 -3.58
C GLY A 48 0.41 16.44 -3.41
N ARG A 49 0.77 15.67 -2.37
CA ARG A 49 2.15 15.25 -2.11
C ARG A 49 2.20 13.74 -1.86
N MET A 50 3.16 13.06 -2.45
CA MET A 50 3.33 11.63 -2.25
C MET A 50 4.81 11.23 -2.31
N THR A 51 5.22 10.33 -1.42
CA THR A 51 6.48 9.61 -1.52
C THR A 51 6.16 8.16 -1.84
N ILE A 52 6.77 7.62 -2.89
CA ILE A 52 6.64 6.21 -3.27
C ILE A 52 7.99 5.51 -3.13
N ALA A 53 8.00 4.30 -2.57
CA ALA A 53 9.21 3.52 -2.33
C ALA A 53 9.05 2.07 -2.79
N ASP A 54 9.92 1.64 -3.71
CA ASP A 54 10.06 0.26 -4.17
C ASP A 54 11.44 0.09 -4.83
N ALA A 55 12.10 -1.05 -4.62
CA ALA A 55 13.43 -1.34 -5.17
C ALA A 55 13.39 -2.32 -6.34
N ASP A 56 12.22 -2.89 -6.63
CA ASP A 56 12.11 -3.96 -7.61
C ASP A 56 12.02 -3.43 -9.05
N VAL A 57 12.41 -4.30 -9.96
CA VAL A 57 12.07 -4.16 -11.38
C VAL A 57 10.85 -5.00 -11.73
N VAL A 58 10.18 -4.65 -12.82
CA VAL A 58 9.07 -5.45 -13.36
C VAL A 58 9.60 -6.78 -13.90
N SER A 59 9.00 -7.88 -13.47
CA SER A 59 9.22 -9.22 -14.02
C SER A 59 7.97 -9.72 -14.74
N GLU A 60 8.15 -10.67 -15.67
CA GLU A 60 7.05 -11.26 -16.42
C GLU A 60 5.97 -11.85 -15.51
N SER A 61 6.36 -12.49 -14.40
CA SER A 61 5.44 -13.05 -13.40
C SER A 61 4.58 -12.02 -12.66
N ASN A 62 4.86 -10.74 -12.84
CA ASN A 62 4.06 -9.66 -12.23
C ASN A 62 2.86 -9.25 -13.08
N ILE A 63 2.89 -9.53 -14.39
CA ILE A 63 1.90 -9.05 -15.39
C ILE A 63 0.47 -9.46 -15.01
N ASN A 64 0.31 -10.62 -14.40
CA ASN A 64 -1.02 -11.11 -14.06
C ASN A 64 -1.76 -10.28 -13.00
N ARG A 65 -1.06 -9.38 -12.22
CA ARG A 65 -1.69 -8.69 -11.10
C ARG A 65 -1.13 -7.30 -10.74
N GLN A 66 0.00 -6.88 -11.29
CA GLN A 66 0.60 -5.59 -10.96
C GLN A 66 0.27 -4.56 -12.03
N LEU A 67 -0.26 -3.41 -11.62
CA LEU A 67 -0.78 -2.34 -12.49
C LEU A 67 0.21 -1.88 -13.56
N ILE A 68 1.47 -1.71 -13.16
CA ILE A 68 2.56 -1.18 -14.00
C ILE A 68 3.31 -2.27 -14.79
N ALA A 69 2.95 -3.54 -14.58
CA ALA A 69 3.61 -4.66 -15.22
C ALA A 69 2.93 -5.02 -16.56
N LEU A 70 3.60 -4.67 -17.64
CA LEU A 70 3.22 -4.94 -19.02
C LEU A 70 4.39 -5.63 -19.71
N HIS A 71 4.16 -6.28 -20.85
CA HIS A 71 5.26 -6.85 -21.66
C HIS A 71 6.29 -5.77 -22.05
N SER A 72 5.83 -4.55 -22.31
CA SER A 72 6.69 -3.40 -22.68
C SER A 72 7.48 -2.81 -21.50
N THR A 73 7.12 -3.15 -20.25
CA THR A 73 7.76 -2.59 -19.05
C THR A 73 8.65 -3.58 -18.31
N ILE A 74 8.79 -4.82 -18.79
CA ILE A 74 9.66 -5.83 -18.16
C ILE A 74 11.10 -5.29 -18.08
N GLY A 75 11.72 -5.42 -16.89
CA GLY A 75 13.07 -4.95 -16.60
C GLY A 75 13.16 -3.48 -16.19
N ARG A 76 12.10 -2.69 -16.29
CA ARG A 76 12.07 -1.30 -15.81
C ARG A 76 11.78 -1.24 -14.32
N GLU A 77 12.28 -0.22 -13.64
CA GLU A 77 12.08 0.03 -12.22
C GLU A 77 10.61 0.36 -11.91
N LYS A 78 10.04 -0.31 -10.91
CA LYS A 78 8.63 -0.12 -10.53
C LYS A 78 8.35 1.29 -10.05
N SER A 79 9.25 1.86 -9.26
CA SER A 79 9.14 3.21 -8.73
C SER A 79 9.08 4.27 -9.82
N GLU A 80 9.93 4.16 -10.85
CA GLU A 80 9.95 5.09 -11.98
C GLU A 80 8.70 4.97 -12.85
N LEU A 81 8.29 3.74 -13.19
CA LEU A 81 7.04 3.51 -13.94
C LEU A 81 5.81 4.06 -13.23
N MET A 82 5.77 3.88 -11.89
CA MET A 82 4.67 4.41 -11.11
C MET A 82 4.72 5.94 -11.06
N ALA A 83 5.91 6.53 -10.97
CA ALA A 83 6.09 7.97 -10.99
C ALA A 83 5.64 8.61 -12.31
N GLU A 84 5.99 8.02 -13.46
CA GLU A 84 5.51 8.45 -14.78
C GLU A 84 3.97 8.48 -14.80
N ARG A 85 3.36 7.39 -14.34
CA ARG A 85 1.90 7.22 -14.31
C ARG A 85 1.21 8.21 -13.37
N LEU A 86 1.75 8.43 -12.17
CA LEU A 86 1.17 9.35 -11.18
C LEU A 86 1.23 10.82 -11.66
N ARG A 87 2.33 11.22 -12.32
CA ARG A 87 2.46 12.56 -12.92
C ARG A 87 1.52 12.78 -14.10
N ASP A 88 1.22 11.73 -14.87
CA ASP A 88 0.23 11.81 -15.98
C ASP A 88 -1.21 11.91 -15.44
N ILE A 89 -1.50 11.30 -14.29
CA ILE A 89 -2.81 11.40 -13.61
C ILE A 89 -2.99 12.77 -12.94
N ASN A 90 -1.99 13.19 -12.18
CA ASN A 90 -1.99 14.45 -11.43
C ASN A 90 -0.69 15.21 -11.75
N PRO A 91 -0.71 16.10 -12.76
CA PRO A 91 0.47 16.86 -13.18
C PRO A 91 1.03 17.79 -12.10
N ASP A 92 0.21 18.17 -11.11
CA ASP A 92 0.59 19.08 -10.04
C ASP A 92 1.10 18.31 -8.77
N ILE A 93 1.20 16.99 -8.82
CA ILE A 93 1.64 16.20 -7.66
C ILE A 93 3.12 16.45 -7.32
N GLU A 94 3.41 16.80 -6.09
CA GLU A 94 4.77 16.81 -5.56
C GLU A 94 5.19 15.38 -5.21
N LEU A 95 5.93 14.73 -6.11
CA LEU A 95 6.25 13.32 -6.03
C LEU A 95 7.74 13.08 -5.72
N THR A 96 8.02 12.43 -4.60
CA THR A 96 9.34 11.90 -4.23
C THR A 96 9.41 10.41 -4.57
N VAL A 97 10.45 10.01 -5.28
CA VAL A 97 10.67 8.62 -5.72
C VAL A 97 11.86 8.04 -4.98
N VAL A 98 11.65 6.92 -4.28
CA VAL A 98 12.67 6.20 -3.52
C VAL A 98 12.89 4.83 -4.15
N ASN A 99 13.88 4.73 -5.02
CA ASN A 99 14.23 3.49 -5.73
C ASN A 99 15.32 2.74 -4.95
N ARG A 100 14.96 2.20 -3.79
CA ARG A 100 15.85 1.35 -2.99
C ARG A 100 15.06 0.44 -2.08
N PHE A 101 15.67 -0.67 -1.70
CA PHE A 101 15.11 -1.55 -0.68
C PHE A 101 15.23 -0.86 0.68
N ILE A 102 14.10 -0.71 1.38
CA ILE A 102 14.05 -0.11 2.72
C ILE A 102 14.32 -1.23 3.72
N LYS A 103 15.54 -1.26 4.25
CA LYS A 103 15.90 -2.15 5.36
C LYS A 103 15.36 -1.61 6.67
N ASP A 104 15.37 -2.46 7.70
CA ASP A 104 14.82 -2.13 9.01
C ASP A 104 15.46 -0.85 9.61
N ASP A 105 16.76 -0.66 9.44
CA ASP A 105 17.54 0.50 9.91
C ASP A 105 17.36 1.76 9.05
N GLU A 106 16.91 1.62 7.80
CA GLU A 106 16.63 2.76 6.89
C GLU A 106 15.19 3.27 7.00
N THR A 107 14.32 2.52 7.68
CA THR A 107 12.91 2.86 7.84
C THR A 107 12.73 4.17 8.59
N ASP A 108 13.52 4.40 9.64
CA ASP A 108 13.48 5.63 10.41
C ASP A 108 13.89 6.83 9.56
N ALA A 109 14.98 6.71 8.78
CA ALA A 109 15.40 7.76 7.87
C ALA A 109 14.35 8.10 6.79
N LEU A 110 13.61 7.09 6.29
CA LEU A 110 12.51 7.31 5.36
C LEU A 110 11.35 8.04 6.04
N LEU A 111 10.93 7.61 7.22
CA LEU A 111 9.83 8.23 7.97
C LEU A 111 10.14 9.66 8.45
N ASP A 112 11.43 9.98 8.65
CA ASP A 112 11.91 11.30 9.05
C ASP A 112 12.27 12.20 7.85
N SER A 113 12.21 11.67 6.62
CA SER A 113 12.59 12.44 5.41
C SER A 113 11.60 13.56 5.06
N ASP A 114 10.36 13.45 5.51
CA ASP A 114 9.31 14.46 5.33
C ASP A 114 8.24 14.31 6.42
N LYS A 115 7.35 15.29 6.51
CA LYS A 115 6.15 15.19 7.36
C LYS A 115 5.03 14.48 6.60
N PHE A 116 4.79 13.22 6.94
CA PHE A 116 3.70 12.43 6.36
C PHE A 116 2.41 12.54 7.18
N ASP A 117 1.29 12.71 6.48
CA ASP A 117 -0.05 12.71 7.08
C ASP A 117 -0.64 11.29 7.12
N TYR A 118 -0.16 10.38 6.27
CA TYR A 118 -0.57 8.99 6.23
C TYR A 118 0.51 8.07 5.63
N VAL A 119 0.54 6.81 6.10
CA VAL A 119 1.43 5.76 5.57
C VAL A 119 0.60 4.60 5.03
N VAL A 120 0.92 4.16 3.82
CA VAL A 120 0.43 2.90 3.22
C VAL A 120 1.56 1.88 3.25
N ASP A 121 1.39 0.83 4.02
CA ASP A 121 2.27 -0.32 4.04
C ASP A 121 1.72 -1.43 3.13
N ALA A 122 2.33 -1.58 1.97
CA ALA A 122 2.05 -2.64 0.99
C ALA A 122 3.22 -3.62 0.82
N ILE A 123 4.08 -3.72 1.83
CA ILE A 123 5.22 -4.64 1.88
C ILE A 123 4.70 -6.07 2.10
N ASP A 124 5.23 -7.05 1.37
CA ASP A 124 4.85 -8.47 1.50
C ASP A 124 5.82 -9.28 2.41
N THR A 125 6.93 -8.69 2.83
CA THR A 125 7.94 -9.29 3.69
C THR A 125 7.81 -8.81 5.14
N LEU A 126 7.98 -9.73 6.09
CA LEU A 126 7.55 -9.51 7.48
C LEU A 126 8.43 -8.54 8.27
N SER A 127 9.78 -8.56 8.09
CA SER A 127 10.68 -7.70 8.88
C SER A 127 10.57 -6.23 8.48
N PRO A 128 10.71 -5.84 7.20
CA PRO A 128 10.53 -4.43 6.82
C PRO A 128 9.13 -3.90 7.12
N LYS A 129 8.10 -4.75 6.93
CA LYS A 129 6.72 -4.42 7.31
C LYS A 129 6.59 -4.09 8.80
N LEU A 130 7.19 -4.91 9.67
CA LEU A 130 7.18 -4.68 11.12
C LEU A 130 7.90 -3.37 11.48
N ALA A 131 9.05 -3.11 10.86
CA ALA A 131 9.83 -1.89 11.09
C ALA A 131 9.03 -0.64 10.67
N LEU A 132 8.42 -0.66 9.48
CA LEU A 132 7.60 0.45 8.99
C LEU A 132 6.39 0.73 9.90
N ILE A 133 5.66 -0.31 10.29
CA ILE A 133 4.50 -0.16 11.19
C ILE A 133 4.94 0.41 12.53
N LYS A 134 5.98 -0.16 13.15
CA LYS A 134 6.50 0.33 14.42
C LYS A 134 6.95 1.78 14.32
N GLY A 135 7.76 2.11 13.31
CA GLY A 135 8.28 3.46 13.12
C GLY A 135 7.19 4.50 12.89
N ALA A 136 6.12 4.17 12.15
CA ALA A 136 4.98 5.06 11.95
C ALA A 136 4.20 5.27 13.27
N LEU A 137 3.94 4.19 14.03
CA LEU A 137 3.24 4.28 15.32
C LEU A 137 4.04 5.09 16.36
N ASP A 138 5.36 4.90 16.43
CA ASP A 138 6.24 5.65 17.34
C ASP A 138 6.20 7.17 17.06
N ARG A 139 5.91 7.56 15.80
CA ARG A 139 5.76 8.95 15.35
C ARG A 139 4.34 9.47 15.35
N ASN A 140 3.38 8.64 15.79
CA ASN A 140 1.93 8.94 15.72
C ASN A 140 1.46 9.26 14.28
N ILE A 141 2.08 8.67 13.26
CA ILE A 141 1.63 8.81 11.88
C ILE A 141 0.54 7.75 11.62
N PRO A 142 -0.67 8.16 11.21
CA PRO A 142 -1.72 7.21 10.84
C PRO A 142 -1.25 6.29 9.73
N LEU A 143 -1.58 4.99 9.82
CA LEU A 143 -1.20 4.04 8.79
C LEU A 143 -2.29 3.01 8.49
N VAL A 144 -2.24 2.51 7.26
CA VAL A 144 -2.96 1.31 6.82
C VAL A 144 -1.96 0.29 6.30
N SER A 145 -2.14 -0.97 6.68
CA SER A 145 -1.27 -2.06 6.25
C SER A 145 -2.07 -3.12 5.51
N SER A 146 -1.64 -3.45 4.30
CA SER A 146 -2.21 -4.58 3.55
C SER A 146 -1.67 -5.89 4.07
N MET A 147 -2.56 -6.83 4.33
CA MET A 147 -2.21 -8.20 4.67
C MET A 147 -2.04 -9.05 3.40
N GLY A 148 -1.93 -10.38 3.54
CA GLY A 148 -1.71 -11.28 2.41
C GLY A 148 -2.90 -11.32 1.45
N ALA A 149 -2.71 -10.86 0.22
CA ALA A 149 -3.70 -10.89 -0.86
C ALA A 149 -3.64 -12.18 -1.72
N GLY A 150 -2.62 -12.99 -1.54
CA GLY A 150 -2.47 -14.27 -2.27
C GLY A 150 -3.39 -15.37 -1.74
N ALA A 151 -3.64 -16.38 -2.58
CA ALA A 151 -4.49 -17.53 -2.30
C ALA A 151 -5.95 -17.18 -1.96
N LYS A 152 -6.46 -16.07 -2.47
CA LYS A 152 -7.80 -15.52 -2.28
C LYS A 152 -8.47 -15.35 -3.64
N THR A 153 -9.79 -15.57 -3.68
CA THR A 153 -10.58 -15.43 -4.90
C THR A 153 -11.93 -14.73 -4.70
N ASP A 154 -12.42 -14.63 -3.45
CA ASP A 154 -13.71 -14.02 -3.14
C ASP A 154 -13.54 -12.54 -2.75
N PRO A 155 -13.86 -11.58 -3.65
CA PRO A 155 -13.70 -10.17 -3.37
C PRO A 155 -14.65 -9.66 -2.28
N THR A 156 -15.77 -10.37 -2.03
CA THR A 156 -16.76 -9.96 -1.03
C THR A 156 -16.29 -10.20 0.40
N LYS A 157 -15.22 -10.97 0.58
CA LYS A 157 -14.61 -11.26 1.88
C LYS A 157 -13.47 -10.33 2.26
N MET A 158 -13.15 -9.33 1.42
CA MET A 158 -12.23 -8.29 1.85
C MET A 158 -12.84 -7.50 3.00
N ASP A 159 -12.05 -7.30 4.05
CA ASP A 159 -12.45 -6.55 5.24
C ASP A 159 -11.36 -5.56 5.65
N ILE A 160 -11.79 -4.49 6.33
CA ILE A 160 -10.93 -3.43 6.84
C ILE A 160 -11.23 -3.25 8.32
N CYS A 161 -10.28 -3.62 9.17
CA CYS A 161 -10.45 -3.49 10.61
C CYS A 161 -9.11 -3.19 11.30
N ASP A 162 -9.14 -2.92 12.60
CA ASP A 162 -7.91 -2.88 13.40
C ASP A 162 -7.18 -4.24 13.31
N ILE A 163 -5.85 -4.20 13.28
CA ILE A 163 -4.99 -5.39 13.19
C ILE A 163 -5.34 -6.46 14.24
N ALA A 164 -5.77 -6.05 15.42
CA ALA A 164 -6.17 -6.97 16.50
C ALA A 164 -7.36 -7.85 16.13
N LYS A 165 -8.25 -7.37 15.24
CA LYS A 165 -9.47 -8.07 14.83
C LYS A 165 -9.27 -8.98 13.62
N THR A 166 -8.11 -8.93 12.96
CA THR A 166 -7.83 -9.78 11.80
C THR A 166 -7.78 -11.26 12.18
N HIS A 167 -8.26 -12.13 11.30
CA HIS A 167 -8.32 -13.58 11.53
C HIS A 167 -8.10 -14.35 10.22
N HIS A 168 -7.77 -15.65 10.30
CA HIS A 168 -7.54 -16.58 9.18
C HIS A 168 -6.50 -16.16 8.13
N CYS A 169 -5.82 -15.02 8.29
CA CYS A 169 -4.73 -14.59 7.41
C CYS A 169 -3.37 -14.95 8.03
N PRO A 170 -2.55 -15.81 7.37
CA PRO A 170 -1.24 -16.22 7.92
C PRO A 170 -0.28 -15.06 8.14
N LEU A 171 -0.20 -14.10 7.20
CA LEU A 171 0.65 -12.91 7.33
C LEU A 171 0.23 -12.04 8.52
N ALA A 172 -1.07 -11.77 8.66
CA ALA A 172 -1.59 -11.01 9.80
C ALA A 172 -1.32 -11.72 11.15
N HIS A 173 -1.44 -13.05 11.18
CA HIS A 173 -1.13 -13.84 12.37
C HIS A 173 0.34 -13.69 12.77
N MET A 174 1.26 -13.85 11.82
CA MET A 174 2.70 -13.72 12.08
C MET A 174 3.07 -12.29 12.47
N LEU A 175 2.47 -11.29 11.83
CA LEU A 175 2.67 -9.88 12.16
C LEU A 175 2.19 -9.58 13.59
N ARG A 176 0.96 -9.95 13.97
CA ARG A 176 0.46 -9.78 15.35
C ARG A 176 1.36 -10.42 16.38
N LYS A 177 1.84 -11.66 16.10
CA LYS A 177 2.76 -12.36 17.01
C LYS A 177 4.06 -11.58 17.26
N ARG A 178 4.60 -10.90 16.24
CA ARG A 178 5.80 -10.05 16.37
C ARG A 178 5.50 -8.72 17.04
N LEU A 179 4.41 -8.05 16.65
CA LEU A 179 3.95 -6.79 17.26
C LEU A 179 3.69 -6.97 18.76
N HIS A 180 3.05 -8.06 19.19
CA HIS A 180 2.80 -8.34 20.60
C HIS A 180 4.10 -8.48 21.43
N LYS A 181 5.19 -9.00 20.84
CA LYS A 181 6.49 -9.09 21.53
C LYS A 181 7.12 -7.74 21.83
N ILE A 182 6.74 -6.70 21.08
CA ILE A 182 7.20 -5.32 21.27
C ILE A 182 6.12 -4.41 21.88
N GLY A 183 5.06 -5.00 22.44
CA GLY A 183 4.02 -4.28 23.17
C GLY A 183 2.89 -3.68 22.32
N ILE A 184 2.94 -3.80 20.98
CA ILE A 184 1.93 -3.26 20.07
C ILE A 184 0.82 -4.31 19.89
N ARG A 185 -0.43 -3.95 20.19
CA ARG A 185 -1.59 -4.85 20.07
C ARG A 185 -2.65 -4.37 19.09
N THR A 186 -2.75 -3.06 18.88
CA THR A 186 -3.79 -2.35 18.13
C THR A 186 -3.20 -1.04 17.61
N GLY A 187 -3.99 -0.23 16.93
CA GLY A 187 -3.64 1.17 16.61
C GLY A 187 -3.46 1.47 15.14
N PHE A 188 -3.76 0.51 14.25
CA PHE A 188 -3.78 0.77 12.81
C PHE A 188 -4.75 -0.13 12.06
N HIS A 189 -5.18 0.33 10.88
CA HIS A 189 -6.07 -0.42 10.01
C HIS A 189 -5.31 -1.45 9.18
N ALA A 190 -5.86 -2.66 9.11
CA ALA A 190 -5.40 -3.73 8.24
C ALA A 190 -6.45 -4.02 7.18
N VAL A 191 -6.02 -4.07 5.91
CA VAL A 191 -6.84 -4.59 4.80
C VAL A 191 -6.49 -6.06 4.65
N PHE A 192 -7.48 -6.95 4.83
CA PHE A 192 -7.27 -8.39 4.80
C PHE A 192 -8.48 -9.14 4.23
N SER A 193 -8.35 -10.45 4.09
CA SER A 193 -9.51 -11.33 3.83
C SER A 193 -9.39 -12.54 4.76
N PRO A 194 -10.48 -12.93 5.43
CA PRO A 194 -10.54 -14.14 6.24
C PRO A 194 -10.70 -15.41 5.39
N GLU A 195 -10.76 -15.30 4.07
CA GLU A 195 -10.83 -16.45 3.19
C GLU A 195 -9.65 -17.42 3.47
N PRO A 196 -9.90 -18.72 3.68
CA PRO A 196 -8.84 -19.68 3.93
C PRO A 196 -7.86 -19.75 2.74
N VAL A 197 -6.60 -20.04 3.04
CA VAL A 197 -5.61 -20.30 1.99
C VAL A 197 -6.02 -21.58 1.25
N ARG A 198 -6.18 -21.48 -0.07
CA ARG A 198 -6.55 -22.62 -0.90
C ARG A 198 -5.43 -23.66 -0.89
N GLU A 199 -5.76 -24.92 -0.67
CA GLU A 199 -4.81 -26.02 -0.72
C GLU A 199 -4.10 -26.09 -2.09
N GLY A 200 -2.78 -26.34 -2.10
CA GLY A 200 -1.98 -26.37 -3.33
C GLY A 200 -1.65 -25.01 -3.94
N SER A 201 -2.12 -23.89 -3.36
CA SER A 201 -1.87 -22.53 -3.89
C SER A 201 -0.52 -21.93 -3.50
N MET A 202 0.32 -22.64 -2.78
CA MET A 202 1.65 -22.19 -2.34
C MET A 202 2.74 -23.15 -2.79
N ILE A 203 3.80 -22.60 -3.38
CA ILE A 203 5.01 -23.34 -3.73
C ILE A 203 6.16 -22.79 -2.88
N LEU A 204 6.87 -23.64 -2.16
CA LEU A 204 8.06 -23.24 -1.44
C LEU A 204 9.16 -22.83 -2.43
N CYS A 205 9.76 -21.68 -2.24
CA CYS A 205 10.90 -21.19 -3.00
C CYS A 205 12.04 -20.79 -2.04
N ASN A 206 13.29 -20.93 -2.48
CA ASN A 206 14.48 -20.53 -1.73
C ASN A 206 15.06 -19.21 -2.24
N GLU A 207 14.21 -18.20 -2.46
CA GLU A 207 14.68 -16.87 -2.81
C GLU A 207 15.12 -16.11 -1.55
N GLN A 208 16.09 -15.21 -1.70
CA GLN A 208 16.82 -14.56 -0.61
C GLN A 208 15.94 -13.83 0.44
N ASN A 209 14.73 -13.41 0.07
CA ASN A 209 13.79 -12.72 0.97
C ASN A 209 12.37 -13.31 0.94
N LYS A 210 12.14 -14.42 0.22
CA LYS A 210 10.83 -15.00 0.01
C LYS A 210 10.87 -16.51 0.16
N LYS A 211 10.14 -17.04 1.15
CA LYS A 211 10.11 -18.47 1.45
C LYS A 211 9.07 -19.25 0.64
N SER A 212 8.14 -18.57 0.01
CA SER A 212 7.09 -19.22 -0.79
C SER A 212 6.52 -18.27 -1.84
N ASN A 213 6.21 -18.80 -3.01
CA ASN A 213 5.39 -18.14 -4.00
C ASN A 213 3.94 -18.56 -3.80
N THR A 214 3.04 -17.59 -3.66
CA THR A 214 1.62 -17.81 -3.45
C THR A 214 0.86 -17.48 -4.73
N GLY A 215 0.05 -18.43 -5.21
CA GLY A 215 -0.85 -18.22 -6.33
C GLY A 215 -1.74 -17.00 -6.07
N THR A 216 -1.87 -16.12 -7.04
CA THR A 216 -2.59 -14.86 -6.89
C THR A 216 -3.40 -14.58 -8.14
N ILE A 217 -4.69 -14.31 -7.99
CA ILE A 217 -5.57 -13.86 -9.07
C ILE A 217 -5.43 -12.34 -9.27
N SER A 218 -5.72 -11.85 -10.47
CA SER A 218 -5.46 -10.48 -10.90
C SER A 218 -6.13 -9.40 -10.03
N TYR A 219 -7.39 -9.57 -9.65
CA TYR A 219 -8.22 -8.54 -9.03
C TYR A 219 -8.11 -8.42 -7.51
N ILE A 220 -7.71 -9.48 -6.80
CA ILE A 220 -7.65 -9.44 -5.32
C ILE A 220 -6.61 -8.46 -4.81
N PRO A 221 -5.35 -8.43 -5.30
CA PRO A 221 -4.41 -7.41 -4.85
C PRO A 221 -4.86 -5.98 -5.21
N ALA A 222 -5.48 -5.78 -6.38
CA ALA A 222 -6.05 -4.50 -6.77
C ALA A 222 -7.12 -4.02 -5.77
N LEU A 223 -8.04 -4.91 -5.39
CA LEU A 223 -9.07 -4.64 -4.40
C LEU A 223 -8.48 -4.24 -3.05
N PHE A 224 -7.41 -4.94 -2.59
CA PHE A 224 -6.71 -4.57 -1.36
C PHE A 224 -6.05 -3.19 -1.46
N GLY A 225 -5.49 -2.85 -2.63
CA GLY A 225 -4.96 -1.51 -2.89
C GLY A 225 -6.03 -0.43 -2.83
N ILE A 226 -7.19 -0.67 -3.44
CA ILE A 226 -8.37 0.21 -3.36
C ILE A 226 -8.84 0.35 -1.90
N GLY A 227 -8.87 -0.76 -1.14
CA GLY A 227 -9.17 -0.76 0.29
C GLY A 227 -8.22 0.12 1.09
N CYS A 228 -6.91 0.00 0.86
CA CYS A 228 -5.90 0.87 1.49
C CYS A 228 -6.13 2.35 1.12
N ALA A 229 -6.36 2.67 -0.15
CA ALA A 229 -6.64 4.03 -0.59
C ALA A 229 -7.89 4.60 0.06
N SER A 230 -8.96 3.80 0.20
CA SER A 230 -10.20 4.26 0.86
C SER A 230 -9.98 4.64 2.32
N VAL A 231 -9.16 3.87 3.04
CA VAL A 231 -8.77 4.17 4.43
C VAL A 231 -7.99 5.49 4.50
N VAL A 232 -7.00 5.68 3.62
CA VAL A 232 -6.20 6.91 3.57
C VAL A 232 -7.07 8.13 3.28
N ILE A 233 -7.83 8.08 2.19
CA ILE A 233 -8.67 9.21 1.75
C ILE A 233 -9.66 9.59 2.84
N ARG A 234 -10.39 8.63 3.41
CA ARG A 234 -11.36 8.87 4.49
C ARG A 234 -10.69 9.37 5.76
N GLY A 235 -9.51 8.85 6.09
CA GLY A 235 -8.72 9.33 7.24
C GLY A 235 -8.29 10.79 7.08
N LEU A 236 -7.81 11.17 5.90
CA LEU A 236 -7.37 12.53 5.60
C LEU A 236 -8.51 13.57 5.64
N ILE A 237 -9.74 13.16 5.30
CA ILE A 237 -10.92 14.04 5.32
C ILE A 237 -11.76 13.92 6.60
N GLY A 238 -11.28 13.16 7.61
CA GLY A 238 -11.94 13.02 8.91
C GLY A 238 -13.21 12.17 8.91
N GLU A 239 -13.31 11.16 8.03
CA GLU A 239 -14.46 10.24 7.91
C GLU A 239 -14.16 8.79 8.35
N MET A 240 -13.22 8.59 9.24
CA MET A 240 -12.87 7.27 9.79
C MET A 240 -13.55 6.99 11.13
#